data_59227b8bac4192780e77ca22c4467d3a
#
_entry.id   59227b8bac4192780e77ca22c4467d3a
#
_cell.length_a   1.000
_cell.length_b   1.000
_cell.length_c   1.000
_cell.angle_alpha   90.00
_cell.angle_beta   90.00
_cell.angle_gamma   90.00
#
_symmetry.space_group_name_H-M   'P 1'
#
loop_
_entity.id
_entity.type
_entity.pdbx_description
1 polymer ?
#
loop_
_entity_poly.entity_id
_entity_poly.type
_entity_poly.pdbx_seq_one_letter_code
_entity_poly.pdbx_strand_id
1 'polypeptide(L)'
;MPSRSNSVLMATLLAAVASSFAASSHARATPQGGLPSAASVVKPHPYVSLDPVPRGKEFEVAVVVDIARGFHMNSHKPSDEYLIPTTITPQLPAGIKLSDTIYPSGRLEKFSFSPNKPLDVYTGSVTLKLKLVAQANAALGAATIPVTLRYQACNDAACLPPVKVPVDVQLQVAASGAQARPIHPEVFSTPAAANSTK
;
A
#
# COMPACT_ATOMS: atom_id res chain seq x y z
N MET A 1 -76.26 2.31 -71.61
CA MET A 1 -75.23 3.20 -72.13
C MET A 1 -73.99 3.04 -71.28
N PRO A 2 -72.81 3.06 -71.82
CA PRO A 2 -71.85 2.00 -71.56
C PRO A 2 -70.81 2.28 -70.48
N SER A 3 -70.56 1.21 -69.82
CA SER A 3 -69.38 0.78 -69.09
C SER A 3 -68.02 1.21 -69.68
N ARG A 4 -67.12 1.55 -68.88
CA ARG A 4 -65.68 1.31 -69.12
C ARG A 4 -64.97 0.79 -67.87
N SER A 5 -64.60 -0.45 -68.04
CA SER A 5 -63.67 -1.19 -67.23
C SER A 5 -62.28 -0.53 -67.29
N ASN A 6 -61.64 -0.32 -66.18
CA ASN A 6 -60.18 -0.06 -66.10
C ASN A 6 -59.58 -1.00 -65.10
N SER A 7 -58.89 -1.99 -65.58
CA SER A 7 -57.99 -2.87 -64.86
C SER A 7 -56.76 -2.08 -64.44
N VAL A 8 -56.47 -1.99 -63.15
CA VAL A 8 -55.25 -1.49 -62.62
C VAL A 8 -54.39 -2.67 -62.19
N LEU A 9 -53.28 -2.84 -62.87
CA LEU A 9 -52.24 -3.79 -62.54
C LEU A 9 -51.62 -3.39 -61.17
N MET A 10 -51.65 -4.32 -60.26
CA MET A 10 -51.03 -4.21 -58.99
C MET A 10 -49.61 -4.73 -59.12
N ALA A 11 -48.62 -3.81 -59.17
CA ALA A 11 -47.20 -4.12 -59.16
C ALA A 11 -46.74 -4.28 -57.68
N THR A 12 -46.47 -5.50 -57.30
CA THR A 12 -45.85 -5.82 -55.98
C THR A 12 -44.36 -5.49 -55.97
N LEU A 13 -43.97 -4.41 -55.26
CA LEU A 13 -42.59 -4.13 -54.97
C LEU A 13 -42.17 -4.98 -53.75
N LEU A 14 -41.29 -5.96 -53.94
CA LEU A 14 -40.56 -6.62 -52.88
C LEU A 14 -39.44 -5.68 -52.42
N ALA A 15 -39.57 -5.09 -51.21
CA ALA A 15 -38.48 -4.38 -50.56
C ALA A 15 -37.61 -5.40 -49.77
N ALA A 16 -36.43 -5.67 -50.31
CA ALA A 16 -35.41 -6.45 -49.59
C ALA A 16 -34.79 -5.58 -48.49
N VAL A 17 -35.11 -5.89 -47.24
CA VAL A 17 -34.44 -5.27 -46.06
C VAL A 17 -33.11 -5.97 -45.85
N ALA A 18 -32.02 -5.36 -46.29
CA ALA A 18 -30.67 -5.79 -45.98
C ALA A 18 -30.33 -5.35 -44.55
N SER A 19 -30.41 -6.27 -43.59
CA SER A 19 -29.97 -6.06 -42.21
C SER A 19 -28.45 -6.07 -42.17
N SER A 20 -27.85 -4.88 -42.13
CA SER A 20 -26.38 -4.71 -41.90
C SER A 20 -26.08 -5.02 -40.43
N PHE A 21 -25.56 -6.19 -40.14
CA PHE A 21 -24.94 -6.51 -38.87
C PHE A 21 -23.64 -5.72 -38.77
N ALA A 22 -23.66 -4.59 -38.06
CA ALA A 22 -22.47 -3.90 -37.66
C ALA A 22 -21.76 -4.72 -36.56
N ALA A 23 -20.73 -5.47 -36.95
CA ALA A 23 -19.83 -6.13 -35.99
C ALA A 23 -19.07 -5.06 -35.20
N SER A 24 -19.52 -4.80 -33.97
CA SER A 24 -18.78 -3.94 -33.02
C SER A 24 -17.49 -4.62 -32.66
N SER A 25 -16.41 -4.24 -33.33
CA SER A 25 -15.05 -4.64 -32.99
C SER A 25 -14.71 -4.00 -31.63
N HIS A 26 -14.86 -4.74 -30.53
CA HIS A 26 -14.32 -4.34 -29.23
C HIS A 26 -12.79 -4.39 -29.33
N ALA A 27 -12.18 -3.26 -29.63
CA ALA A 27 -10.74 -3.10 -29.53
C ALA A 27 -10.36 -3.39 -28.06
N ARG A 28 -9.77 -4.57 -27.81
CA ARG A 28 -9.11 -4.84 -26.55
C ARG A 28 -7.98 -3.82 -26.44
N ALA A 29 -8.13 -2.87 -25.50
CA ALA A 29 -7.03 -2.01 -25.11
C ALA A 29 -5.90 -2.92 -24.60
N THR A 30 -4.83 -3.05 -25.38
CA THR A 30 -3.57 -3.61 -24.90
C THR A 30 -3.11 -2.77 -23.73
N PRO A 31 -2.77 -3.36 -22.56
CA PRO A 31 -2.19 -2.59 -21.47
C PRO A 31 -0.94 -1.91 -22.04
N GLN A 32 -0.96 -0.59 -22.11
CA GLN A 32 0.25 0.17 -22.42
C GLN A 32 1.22 -0.15 -21.29
N GLY A 33 2.37 -0.76 -21.60
CA GLY A 33 3.41 -1.17 -20.66
C GLY A 33 4.13 0.02 -20.02
N GLY A 34 3.38 0.86 -19.30
CA GLY A 34 3.93 1.91 -18.44
C GLY A 34 4.41 1.29 -17.13
N LEU A 35 5.40 1.92 -16.47
CA LEU A 35 5.80 1.55 -15.12
C LEU A 35 4.58 1.60 -14.19
N PRO A 36 4.45 0.63 -13.24
CA PRO A 36 3.38 0.66 -12.25
C PRO A 36 3.49 1.92 -11.37
N SER A 37 2.38 2.33 -10.74
CA SER A 37 2.46 3.40 -9.75
C SER A 37 3.24 2.94 -8.51
N ALA A 38 3.99 3.84 -7.85
CA ALA A 38 4.72 3.49 -6.65
C ALA A 38 3.80 2.91 -5.56
N ALA A 39 2.59 3.44 -5.41
CA ALA A 39 1.60 2.94 -4.45
C ALA A 39 1.04 1.54 -4.79
N SER A 40 1.16 1.07 -6.02
CA SER A 40 0.71 -0.27 -6.40
C SER A 40 1.72 -1.38 -6.09
N VAL A 41 2.99 -1.03 -5.98
CA VAL A 41 4.08 -2.00 -5.74
C VAL A 41 4.47 -2.13 -4.27
N VAL A 42 3.90 -1.31 -3.38
CA VAL A 42 4.15 -1.35 -1.94
C VAL A 42 2.82 -1.31 -1.21
N LYS A 43 2.60 -2.28 -0.30
CA LYS A 43 1.36 -2.42 0.47
C LYS A 43 1.67 -2.36 1.96
N PRO A 44 1.31 -1.27 2.66
CA PRO A 44 1.46 -1.17 4.11
C PRO A 44 0.27 -1.80 4.84
N HIS A 45 0.55 -2.50 5.94
CA HIS A 45 -0.40 -3.13 6.84
C HIS A 45 -0.14 -2.67 8.28
N PRO A 46 -1.05 -1.92 8.92
CA PRO A 46 -0.87 -1.43 10.29
C PRO A 46 -1.26 -2.49 11.31
N TYR A 47 -0.53 -2.51 12.44
CA TYR A 47 -0.78 -3.37 13.59
C TYR A 47 -0.54 -2.59 14.88
N VAL A 48 -1.23 -2.97 15.95
CA VAL A 48 -1.00 -2.50 17.31
C VAL A 48 -0.67 -3.67 18.23
N SER A 49 0.20 -3.49 19.19
CA SER A 49 0.72 -4.58 20.03
C SER A 49 -0.19 -4.98 21.19
N LEU A 50 -1.11 -4.09 21.61
CA LEU A 50 -2.00 -4.30 22.77
C LEU A 50 -3.45 -4.00 22.43
N ASP A 51 -4.36 -4.79 22.97
CA ASP A 51 -5.81 -4.54 22.93
C ASP A 51 -6.48 -4.89 24.28
N PRO A 52 -7.12 -3.89 24.92
CA PRO A 52 -6.99 -2.45 24.68
C PRO A 52 -5.62 -1.92 25.11
N VAL A 53 -5.31 -0.66 24.79
CA VAL A 53 -4.13 0.07 25.26
C VAL A 53 -4.48 0.85 26.53
N PRO A 54 -4.01 0.44 27.74
CA PRO A 54 -4.30 1.17 28.96
C PRO A 54 -3.50 2.48 29.04
N ARG A 55 -4.09 3.51 29.65
CA ARG A 55 -3.36 4.72 30.04
C ARG A 55 -2.17 4.38 30.94
N GLY A 56 -1.07 5.06 30.79
CA GLY A 56 0.18 4.83 31.52
C GLY A 56 1.02 3.66 30.97
N LYS A 57 0.57 2.98 29.91
CA LYS A 57 1.31 1.85 29.31
C LYS A 57 2.00 2.25 28.01
N GLU A 58 3.17 1.65 27.82
CA GLU A 58 3.85 1.60 26.53
C GLU A 58 3.17 0.56 25.63
N PHE A 59 3.14 0.86 24.34
CA PHE A 59 2.68 -0.05 23.30
C PHE A 59 3.43 0.23 22.00
N GLU A 60 3.38 -0.71 21.09
CA GLU A 60 3.98 -0.54 19.76
C GLU A 60 2.89 -0.48 18.69
N VAL A 61 3.16 0.33 17.68
CA VAL A 61 2.51 0.29 16.38
C VAL A 61 3.54 -0.22 15.38
N ALA A 62 3.14 -1.17 14.55
CA ALA A 62 3.95 -1.65 13.45
C ALA A 62 3.26 -1.35 12.12
N VAL A 63 4.04 -0.96 11.13
CA VAL A 63 3.63 -0.92 9.73
C VAL A 63 4.44 -2.00 9.01
N VAL A 64 3.81 -3.13 8.73
CA VAL A 64 4.39 -4.18 7.89
C VAL A 64 4.20 -3.77 6.45
N VAL A 65 5.28 -3.70 5.71
CA VAL A 65 5.31 -3.19 4.34
C VAL A 65 5.71 -4.31 3.39
N ASP A 66 4.76 -4.76 2.57
CA ASP A 66 5.01 -5.75 1.53
C ASP A 66 5.41 -5.06 0.24
N ILE A 67 6.59 -5.42 -0.26
CA ILE A 67 7.19 -4.88 -1.48
C ILE A 67 7.03 -5.93 -2.58
N ALA A 68 6.44 -5.55 -3.71
CA ALA A 68 6.20 -6.43 -4.83
C ALA A 68 7.53 -7.02 -5.37
N ARG A 69 7.46 -8.26 -5.82
CA ARG A 69 8.62 -8.95 -6.41
C ARG A 69 9.22 -8.15 -7.57
N GLY A 70 10.55 -8.04 -7.60
CA GLY A 70 11.28 -7.25 -8.59
C GLY A 70 11.36 -5.76 -8.25
N PHE A 71 10.81 -5.35 -7.11
CA PHE A 71 10.96 -4.00 -6.57
C PHE A 71 11.70 -4.01 -5.24
N HIS A 72 12.30 -2.87 -4.92
CA HIS A 72 12.91 -2.55 -3.64
C HIS A 72 12.56 -1.12 -3.24
N MET A 73 12.67 -0.81 -1.97
CA MET A 73 12.63 0.57 -1.47
C MET A 73 14.01 0.91 -0.91
N ASN A 74 14.42 2.18 -1.01
CA ASN A 74 15.58 2.63 -0.25
C ASN A 74 15.35 2.36 1.24
N SER A 75 16.39 1.97 1.98
CA SER A 75 16.26 1.81 3.43
C SER A 75 16.03 3.15 4.14
N HIS A 76 15.89 3.13 5.46
CA HIS A 76 15.86 4.36 6.26
C HIS A 76 17.20 5.12 6.23
N LYS A 77 18.30 4.41 6.04
CA LYS A 77 19.66 4.98 5.92
C LYS A 77 20.26 4.58 4.58
N PRO A 78 19.78 5.20 3.48
CA PRO A 78 20.25 4.84 2.14
C PRO A 78 21.75 5.14 1.98
N SER A 79 22.39 4.46 1.02
CA SER A 79 23.83 4.55 0.78
C SER A 79 24.30 5.91 0.22
N ASP A 80 23.38 6.75 -0.23
CA ASP A 80 23.63 8.08 -0.80
C ASP A 80 22.59 9.10 -0.37
N GLU A 81 23.02 10.35 -0.20
CA GLU A 81 22.20 11.47 0.25
C GLU A 81 21.11 11.89 -0.75
N TYR A 82 21.27 11.62 -2.04
CA TYR A 82 20.28 11.91 -3.07
C TYR A 82 19.15 10.85 -3.13
N LEU A 83 19.33 9.70 -2.47
CA LEU A 83 18.31 8.67 -2.37
C LEU A 83 17.27 9.06 -1.34
N ILE A 84 16.01 8.85 -1.68
CA ILE A 84 14.90 9.16 -0.77
C ILE A 84 14.75 8.06 0.28
N PRO A 85 14.99 8.35 1.58
CA PRO A 85 14.86 7.35 2.64
C PRO A 85 13.41 6.95 2.86
N THR A 86 13.21 5.69 3.26
CA THR A 86 11.93 5.23 3.79
C THR A 86 11.72 5.76 5.20
N THR A 87 10.58 6.41 5.44
CA THR A 87 10.21 6.96 6.74
C THR A 87 8.76 6.72 7.07
N ILE A 88 8.44 6.56 8.37
CA ILE A 88 7.08 6.61 8.91
C ILE A 88 6.96 7.80 9.86
N THR A 89 5.89 8.57 9.71
CA THR A 89 5.64 9.77 10.52
C THR A 89 4.21 9.72 11.05
N PRO A 90 4.01 9.55 12.38
CA PRO A 90 2.69 9.52 12.98
C PRO A 90 2.15 10.94 13.21
N GLN A 91 0.81 11.09 13.09
CA GLN A 91 0.08 12.23 13.62
C GLN A 91 -0.59 11.79 14.93
N LEU A 92 0.00 12.16 16.05
CA LEU A 92 -0.40 11.65 17.35
C LEU A 92 -1.60 12.40 17.92
N PRO A 93 -2.67 11.69 18.34
CA PRO A 93 -3.75 12.28 19.11
C PRO A 93 -3.24 12.81 20.46
N ALA A 94 -3.98 13.75 21.05
CA ALA A 94 -3.67 14.27 22.38
C ALA A 94 -3.54 13.14 23.42
N GLY A 95 -2.47 13.17 24.21
CA GLY A 95 -2.20 12.16 25.23
C GLY A 95 -1.52 10.88 24.71
N ILE A 96 -1.22 10.75 23.44
CA ILE A 96 -0.32 9.72 22.91
C ILE A 96 1.02 10.37 22.62
N LYS A 97 2.11 9.76 23.09
CA LYS A 97 3.48 10.23 22.85
C LYS A 97 4.30 9.20 22.10
N LEU A 98 5.13 9.67 21.19
CA LEU A 98 6.17 8.87 20.54
C LEU A 98 7.41 8.84 21.45
N SER A 99 7.89 7.64 21.78
CA SER A 99 9.12 7.41 22.49
C SER A 99 10.27 7.12 21.53
N ASP A 100 10.02 6.32 20.48
CA ASP A 100 11.04 5.91 19.53
C ASP A 100 10.42 5.49 18.18
N THR A 101 11.25 5.55 17.13
CA THR A 101 10.92 4.99 15.81
C THR A 101 12.00 3.99 15.41
N ILE A 102 11.62 2.75 15.17
CA ILE A 102 12.53 1.66 14.89
C ILE A 102 12.41 1.28 13.41
N TYR A 103 13.54 1.36 12.74
CA TYR A 103 13.72 0.89 11.37
C TYR A 103 14.65 -0.33 11.38
N PRO A 104 14.30 -1.41 10.67
CA PRO A 104 15.20 -2.54 10.52
C PRO A 104 16.42 -2.15 9.68
N SER A 105 17.48 -2.92 9.79
CA SER A 105 18.62 -2.79 8.89
C SER A 105 18.17 -3.14 7.47
N GLY A 106 18.62 -2.37 6.48
CA GLY A 106 18.47 -2.74 5.10
C GLY A 106 19.45 -3.83 4.66
N ARG A 107 19.39 -4.19 3.42
CA ARG A 107 20.31 -5.12 2.76
C ARG A 107 21.12 -4.37 1.72
N LEU A 108 22.44 -4.62 1.69
CA LEU A 108 23.28 -4.09 0.62
C LEU A 108 23.12 -4.95 -0.64
N GLU A 109 22.51 -4.37 -1.67
CA GLU A 109 22.29 -5.02 -2.97
C GLU A 109 22.96 -4.26 -4.10
N LYS A 110 23.48 -4.98 -5.08
CA LYS A 110 24.09 -4.40 -6.29
C LYS A 110 23.05 -4.37 -7.40
N PHE A 111 22.96 -3.22 -8.05
CA PHE A 111 22.06 -2.99 -9.17
C PHE A 111 22.85 -2.63 -10.43
N SER A 112 22.32 -2.92 -11.61
CA SER A 112 22.96 -2.64 -12.90
C SER A 112 23.26 -1.15 -13.08
N PHE A 113 22.41 -0.28 -12.54
CA PHE A 113 22.59 1.19 -12.57
C PHE A 113 23.54 1.71 -11.49
N SER A 114 23.97 0.88 -10.52
CA SER A 114 24.94 1.22 -9.47
C SER A 114 25.93 0.06 -9.26
N PRO A 115 26.71 -0.33 -10.28
CA PRO A 115 27.51 -1.56 -10.25
C PRO A 115 28.67 -1.51 -9.23
N ASN A 116 29.19 -0.32 -8.97
CA ASN A 116 30.35 -0.12 -8.11
C ASN A 116 30.00 0.21 -6.66
N LYS A 117 28.73 0.56 -6.38
CA LYS A 117 28.26 0.94 -5.05
C LYS A 117 26.98 0.20 -4.69
N PRO A 118 27.04 -0.79 -3.79
CA PRO A 118 25.85 -1.45 -3.31
C PRO A 118 24.94 -0.43 -2.60
N LEU A 119 23.63 -0.54 -2.82
CA LEU A 119 22.63 0.31 -2.20
C LEU A 119 22.01 -0.42 -1.00
N ASP A 120 21.77 0.33 0.07
CA ASP A 120 21.06 -0.17 1.26
C ASP A 120 19.56 -0.06 1.03
N VAL A 121 18.89 -1.21 0.89
CA VAL A 121 17.50 -1.30 0.46
C VAL A 121 16.67 -2.26 1.31
N TYR A 122 15.36 -2.12 1.21
CA TYR A 122 14.35 -3.06 1.71
C TYR A 122 13.73 -3.83 0.54
N THR A 123 13.59 -5.15 0.71
CA THR A 123 12.96 -6.05 -0.25
C THR A 123 12.01 -7.03 0.47
N GLY A 124 11.04 -7.57 -0.24
CA GLY A 124 10.09 -8.54 0.32
C GLY A 124 9.14 -7.91 1.34
N SER A 125 9.17 -8.36 2.58
CA SER A 125 8.37 -7.80 3.67
C SER A 125 9.27 -7.19 4.73
N VAL A 126 8.96 -5.96 5.17
CA VAL A 126 9.74 -5.23 6.18
C VAL A 126 8.81 -4.62 7.23
N THR A 127 9.22 -4.65 8.50
CA THR A 127 8.43 -4.11 9.62
C THR A 127 9.07 -2.86 10.17
N LEU A 128 8.36 -1.73 10.07
CA LEU A 128 8.71 -0.44 10.66
C LEU A 128 7.89 -0.26 11.94
N LYS A 129 8.50 0.19 13.05
CA LYS A 129 7.80 0.26 14.33
C LYS A 129 7.88 1.65 14.96
N LEU A 130 6.82 2.00 15.69
CA LEU A 130 6.73 3.16 16.57
C LEU A 130 6.55 2.66 17.99
N LYS A 131 7.37 3.11 18.93
CA LYS A 131 7.15 2.92 20.37
C LYS A 131 6.39 4.12 20.89
N LEU A 132 5.26 3.86 21.52
CA LEU A 132 4.30 4.88 21.94
C LEU A 132 3.94 4.70 23.42
N VAL A 133 3.52 5.79 24.04
CA VAL A 133 2.97 5.79 25.40
C VAL A 133 1.58 6.41 25.39
N ALA A 134 0.60 5.72 25.90
CA ALA A 134 -0.70 6.29 26.24
C ALA A 134 -0.61 7.00 27.60
N GLN A 135 -0.56 8.33 27.61
CA GLN A 135 -0.46 9.11 28.84
C GLN A 135 -1.76 9.07 29.65
N ALA A 136 -1.70 9.51 30.91
CA ALA A 136 -2.86 9.55 31.79
C ALA A 136 -4.04 10.39 31.24
N ASN A 137 -3.77 11.39 30.42
CA ASN A 137 -4.76 12.27 29.80
C ASN A 137 -5.19 11.85 28.38
N ALA A 138 -4.74 10.69 27.87
CA ALA A 138 -5.22 10.19 26.57
C ALA A 138 -6.75 10.00 26.62
N ALA A 139 -7.44 10.36 25.54
CA ALA A 139 -8.89 10.14 25.48
C ALA A 139 -9.20 8.62 25.54
N LEU A 140 -10.22 8.23 26.30
CA LEU A 140 -10.69 6.84 26.36
C LEU A 140 -11.55 6.51 25.14
N GLY A 141 -11.55 5.25 24.74
CA GLY A 141 -12.35 4.74 23.63
C GLY A 141 -11.55 4.55 22.36
N ALA A 142 -12.25 4.45 21.24
CA ALA A 142 -11.66 4.28 19.93
C ALA A 142 -10.79 5.49 19.54
N ALA A 143 -9.62 5.23 19.04
CA ALA A 143 -8.68 6.24 18.55
C ALA A 143 -8.04 5.78 17.24
N THR A 144 -7.65 6.75 16.43
CA THR A 144 -6.91 6.53 15.18
C THR A 144 -5.59 7.29 15.26
N ILE A 145 -4.50 6.63 14.89
CA ILE A 145 -3.20 7.26 14.68
C ILE A 145 -2.93 7.23 13.17
N PRO A 146 -3.12 8.35 12.45
CA PRO A 146 -2.69 8.44 11.07
C PRO A 146 -1.15 8.39 11.01
N VAL A 147 -0.62 7.49 10.19
CA VAL A 147 0.80 7.35 9.93
C VAL A 147 1.05 7.61 8.45
N THR A 148 2.02 8.45 8.13
CA THR A 148 2.44 8.65 6.74
C THR A 148 3.68 7.81 6.47
N LEU A 149 3.56 6.83 5.58
CA LEU A 149 4.70 6.10 5.00
C LEU A 149 5.20 6.86 3.78
N ARG A 150 6.45 7.35 3.83
CA ARG A 150 7.13 7.97 2.67
C ARG A 150 8.24 7.04 2.19
N TYR A 151 8.30 6.81 0.89
CA TYR A 151 9.32 5.95 0.27
C TYR A 151 9.51 6.29 -1.20
N GLN A 152 10.58 5.74 -1.76
CA GLN A 152 10.81 5.63 -3.20
C GLN A 152 11.05 4.15 -3.53
N ALA A 153 10.26 3.61 -4.44
CA ALA A 153 10.41 2.25 -4.94
C ALA A 153 11.14 2.26 -6.29
N CYS A 154 12.05 1.32 -6.47
CA CYS A 154 12.82 1.13 -7.70
C CYS A 154 12.77 -0.34 -8.12
N ASN A 155 13.01 -0.59 -9.40
CA ASN A 155 13.38 -1.91 -9.93
C ASN A 155 14.77 -1.84 -10.57
N ASP A 156 15.20 -2.90 -11.27
CA ASP A 156 16.53 -2.94 -11.91
C ASP A 156 16.72 -1.95 -13.06
N ALA A 157 15.65 -1.33 -13.55
CA ALA A 157 15.69 -0.43 -14.71
C ALA A 157 15.43 1.03 -14.33
N ALA A 158 14.56 1.31 -13.34
CA ALA A 158 14.13 2.67 -13.03
C ALA A 158 13.62 2.81 -11.60
N CYS A 159 13.71 4.02 -11.06
CA CYS A 159 13.04 4.44 -9.84
C CYS A 159 11.72 5.12 -10.16
N LEU A 160 10.69 4.73 -9.43
CA LEU A 160 9.38 5.39 -9.47
C LEU A 160 9.44 6.72 -8.70
N PRO A 161 8.56 7.67 -9.00
CA PRO A 161 8.47 8.89 -8.21
C PRO A 161 8.25 8.60 -6.72
N PRO A 162 8.89 9.35 -5.80
CA PRO A 162 8.65 9.21 -4.37
C PRO A 162 7.18 9.48 -4.03
N VAL A 163 6.64 8.69 -3.09
CA VAL A 163 5.24 8.82 -2.66
C VAL A 163 5.12 8.91 -1.14
N LYS A 164 3.97 9.46 -0.70
CA LYS A 164 3.51 9.43 0.68
C LYS A 164 2.19 8.67 0.70
N VAL A 165 2.14 7.57 1.45
CA VAL A 165 0.96 6.73 1.58
C VAL A 165 0.42 6.86 3.00
N PRO A 166 -0.86 7.28 3.18
CA PRO A 166 -1.49 7.31 4.49
C PRO A 166 -1.80 5.88 4.96
N VAL A 167 -1.61 5.64 6.25
CA VAL A 167 -1.87 4.36 6.92
C VAL A 167 -2.54 4.66 8.25
N ASP A 168 -3.81 4.33 8.39
CA ASP A 168 -4.58 4.58 9.60
C ASP A 168 -4.48 3.40 10.57
N VAL A 169 -3.94 3.64 11.76
CA VAL A 169 -3.83 2.66 12.82
C VAL A 169 -4.98 2.84 13.79
N GLN A 170 -5.86 1.83 13.88
CA GLN A 170 -6.99 1.82 14.81
C GLN A 170 -6.58 1.17 16.13
N LEU A 171 -6.97 1.78 17.26
CA LEU A 171 -6.73 1.23 18.60
C LEU A 171 -7.84 1.60 19.56
N GLN A 172 -7.90 0.89 20.68
CA GLN A 172 -8.84 1.16 21.77
C GLN A 172 -8.05 1.58 23.01
N VAL A 173 -8.23 2.82 23.45
CA VAL A 173 -7.62 3.33 24.68
C VAL A 173 -8.50 3.01 25.89
N ALA A 174 -7.94 2.39 26.93
CA ALA A 174 -8.63 2.03 28.15
C ALA A 174 -8.11 2.80 29.38
N ALA A 175 -8.86 2.73 30.48
CA ALA A 175 -8.47 3.33 31.76
C ALA A 175 -7.15 2.70 32.28
N SER A 176 -6.43 3.45 33.12
CA SER A 176 -5.25 2.95 33.79
C SER A 176 -5.60 1.69 34.61
N GLY A 177 -4.75 0.66 34.55
CA GLY A 177 -4.99 -0.63 35.19
C GLY A 177 -5.94 -1.57 34.45
N ALA A 178 -6.52 -1.18 33.32
CA ALA A 178 -7.28 -2.10 32.49
C ALA A 178 -6.42 -3.30 32.05
N GLN A 179 -7.04 -4.47 31.94
CA GLN A 179 -6.39 -5.68 31.44
C GLN A 179 -6.11 -5.50 29.94
N ALA A 180 -4.83 -5.50 29.58
CA ALA A 180 -4.39 -5.47 28.19
C ALA A 180 -3.97 -6.86 27.75
N ARG A 181 -4.26 -7.23 26.53
CA ARG A 181 -3.80 -8.47 25.92
C ARG A 181 -2.79 -8.13 24.82
N PRO A 182 -1.61 -8.75 24.83
CA PRO A 182 -0.75 -8.73 23.66
C PRO A 182 -1.46 -9.36 22.47
N ILE A 183 -1.42 -8.67 21.34
CA ILE A 183 -1.99 -9.14 20.07
C ILE A 183 -0.90 -9.07 19.01
N HIS A 184 -1.05 -9.84 17.93
CA HIS A 184 -0.10 -9.92 16.82
C HIS A 184 1.34 -10.28 17.24
N PRO A 185 1.55 -11.35 18.04
CA PRO A 185 2.89 -11.73 18.49
C PRO A 185 3.85 -12.01 17.31
N GLU A 186 3.34 -12.46 16.18
CA GLU A 186 4.10 -12.68 14.93
C GLU A 186 4.75 -11.40 14.38
N VAL A 187 4.18 -10.23 14.69
CA VAL A 187 4.68 -8.93 14.23
C VAL A 187 5.60 -8.28 15.27
N PHE A 188 5.27 -8.43 16.56
CA PHE A 188 5.93 -7.70 17.64
C PHE A 188 7.00 -8.51 18.37
N SER A 189 6.94 -9.85 18.36
CA SER A 189 8.03 -10.68 18.87
C SER A 189 9.25 -10.45 17.98
N THR A 190 10.34 -9.94 18.55
CA THR A 190 11.62 -9.90 17.84
C THR A 190 11.98 -11.36 17.51
N PRO A 191 12.23 -11.75 16.27
CA PRO A 191 12.83 -13.05 16.02
C PRO A 191 14.14 -13.08 16.81
N ALA A 192 14.28 -14.04 17.72
CA ALA A 192 15.58 -14.35 18.27
C ALA A 192 16.51 -14.45 17.05
N ALA A 193 17.60 -13.65 17.06
CA ALA A 193 18.57 -13.67 15.99
C ALA A 193 18.84 -15.12 15.67
N ALA A 194 18.48 -15.56 14.48
CA ALA A 194 18.82 -16.88 14.01
C ALA A 194 20.36 -16.89 13.99
N ASN A 195 20.94 -17.50 15.00
CA ASN A 195 22.35 -17.82 15.01
C ASN A 195 22.60 -18.68 13.78
N SER A 196 23.04 -18.04 12.72
CA SER A 196 23.61 -18.73 11.56
C SER A 196 24.90 -19.37 12.05
N THR A 197 24.78 -20.57 12.59
CA THR A 197 25.93 -21.44 12.77
C THR A 197 26.28 -21.95 11.38
N LYS A 198 27.32 -21.39 10.83
CA LYS A 198 28.26 -21.90 9.82
C LYS A 198 27.72 -22.15 8.41
#